data_1952c87f614e4c054bfcb49d367360e8
#
_entry.id   1952c87f614e4c054bfcb49d367360e8
#
_cell.length_a   1.000
_cell.length_b   1.000
_cell.length_c   1.000
_cell.angle_alpha   90.00
_cell.angle_beta   90.00
_cell.angle_gamma   90.00
#
_symmetry.space_group_name_H-M   'P 1'
#
loop_
_entity.id
_entity.type
_entity.pdbx_description
1 polymer ?
#
loop_
_entity_poly.entity_id
_entity_poly.type
_entity_poly.pdbx_seq_one_letter_code
_entity_poly.pdbx_strand_id
1 'polypeptide(L)'
;EGEALWSLPQEDDFADFWADTVPQLQARGWRIVVRPGFAHQSVPVTAWRLVVRADDGEALGHEPVGDWQPAPTEVSALIAPRREGSWLLSLGVEIEGQTLDLAPLIADLLRRDKRWLDAHEIAAIADTDLIRLRAPGGRRLDAPAAPLKAIVGTLVDLLTDPRRPEGPLQITGWDVVRLDHLRERLAATQAERAGPHGAWQLQGEAGLWGLAQRLRQAGTPQPVEMPRGLAITLRPYQCHGLAWLQYLRAQHLAGILADDMGLGKTAQALAHVLMEKEAGRLDRPALVVVPTSLLFNWQAEAQRMTPSLRVLTLQGPTRGQKHVD
;
A
#
# COMPACT_ATOMS: atom_id res chain seq x y z
N GLU A 1 1.85 25.44 55.61
CA GLU A 1 0.99 24.51 54.87
C GLU A 1 1.76 24.10 53.62
N GLY A 2 2.35 22.88 53.67
CA GLY A 2 3.15 22.34 52.57
C GLY A 2 2.21 22.00 51.41
N GLU A 3 2.49 22.49 50.18
CA GLU A 3 1.83 22.06 48.98
C GLU A 3 2.09 20.56 48.80
N ALA A 4 1.06 19.72 48.86
CA ALA A 4 1.16 18.31 48.55
C ALA A 4 1.33 18.17 47.05
N LEU A 5 2.54 17.86 46.59
CA LEU A 5 2.81 17.53 45.19
C LEU A 5 2.45 16.06 44.93
N TRP A 6 1.57 15.83 44.03
CA TRP A 6 1.19 14.50 43.55
C TRP A 6 1.84 14.24 42.19
N SER A 7 2.39 13.06 42.03
CA SER A 7 2.98 12.59 40.80
C SER A 7 2.42 11.22 40.44
N LEU A 8 2.21 10.97 39.17
CA LEU A 8 1.89 9.64 38.67
C LEU A 8 3.18 8.82 38.49
N PRO A 9 3.12 7.49 38.65
CA PRO A 9 4.30 6.62 38.58
C PRO A 9 5.02 6.66 37.24
N GLN A 10 4.25 6.84 36.15
CA GLN A 10 4.74 6.88 34.78
C GLN A 10 4.23 8.14 34.09
N GLU A 11 5.05 8.72 33.21
CA GLU A 11 4.69 9.91 32.44
C GLU A 11 3.50 9.65 31.52
N ASP A 12 3.40 8.44 30.98
CA ASP A 12 2.31 8.00 30.13
C ASP A 12 0.94 8.01 30.83
N ASP A 13 0.90 7.79 32.15
CA ASP A 13 -0.34 7.79 32.94
C ASP A 13 -0.97 9.18 33.05
N PHE A 14 -0.16 10.25 32.90
CA PHE A 14 -0.66 11.62 32.99
C PHE A 14 -1.67 11.95 31.90
N ALA A 15 -1.51 11.42 30.71
CA ALA A 15 -2.41 11.69 29.62
C ALA A 15 -3.77 11.01 29.82
N ASP A 16 -3.78 9.79 30.35
CA ASP A 16 -5.02 9.07 30.67
C ASP A 16 -5.71 9.69 31.89
N PHE A 17 -4.93 10.08 32.93
CA PHE A 17 -5.43 10.86 34.06
C PHE A 17 -6.08 12.16 33.61
N TRP A 18 -5.43 12.91 32.69
CA TRP A 18 -5.96 14.15 32.16
C TRP A 18 -7.27 13.95 31.42
N ALA A 19 -7.37 12.94 30.57
CA ALA A 19 -8.52 12.71 29.75
C ALA A 19 -9.71 12.09 30.52
N ASP A 20 -9.45 11.24 31.50
CA ASP A 20 -10.51 10.48 32.19
C ASP A 20 -10.83 11.02 33.57
N THR A 21 -9.80 11.39 34.34
CA THR A 21 -9.97 11.77 35.73
C THR A 21 -10.24 13.26 35.88
N VAL A 22 -9.56 14.10 35.11
CA VAL A 22 -9.70 15.56 35.22
C VAL A 22 -11.14 16.04 34.96
N PRO A 23 -11.89 15.57 33.93
CA PRO A 23 -13.29 15.94 33.74
C PRO A 23 -14.18 15.55 34.93
N GLN A 24 -13.90 14.39 35.54
CA GLN A 24 -14.64 13.94 36.73
C GLN A 24 -14.36 14.81 37.95
N LEU A 25 -13.12 15.27 38.12
CA LEU A 25 -12.76 16.20 39.16
C LEU A 25 -13.44 17.56 38.96
N GLN A 26 -13.44 18.06 37.73
CA GLN A 26 -14.15 19.31 37.37
C GLN A 26 -15.66 19.20 37.63
N ALA A 27 -16.29 18.07 37.28
CA ALA A 27 -17.70 17.81 37.57
C ALA A 27 -18.00 17.78 39.06
N ARG A 28 -16.99 17.43 39.89
CA ARG A 28 -17.06 17.49 41.38
C ARG A 28 -16.74 18.88 41.98
N GLY A 29 -16.57 19.89 41.12
CA GLY A 29 -16.32 21.28 41.54
C GLY A 29 -14.83 21.63 41.74
N TRP A 30 -13.89 20.77 41.34
CA TRP A 30 -12.47 21.09 41.40
C TRP A 30 -12.09 22.13 40.37
N ARG A 31 -11.38 23.17 40.80
CA ARG A 31 -10.79 24.16 39.90
C ARG A 31 -9.39 23.69 39.48
N ILE A 32 -9.26 23.34 38.21
CA ILE A 32 -7.98 22.87 37.66
C ILE A 32 -7.31 24.02 36.90
N VAL A 33 -6.08 24.32 37.24
CA VAL A 33 -5.27 25.34 36.56
C VAL A 33 -4.14 24.66 35.83
N VAL A 34 -4.09 24.81 34.53
CA VAL A 34 -3.06 24.25 33.65
C VAL A 34 -1.99 25.32 33.43
N ARG A 35 -0.73 24.94 33.66
CA ARG A 35 0.40 25.84 33.36
C ARG A 35 0.70 25.79 31.84
N PRO A 36 1.17 26.92 31.24
CA PRO A 36 1.62 26.92 29.86
C PRO A 36 2.68 25.83 29.59
N GLY A 37 2.57 25.12 28.48
CA GLY A 37 3.49 24.03 28.13
C GLY A 37 3.10 22.65 28.65
N PHE A 38 1.89 22.47 29.16
CA PHE A 38 1.38 21.17 29.59
C PHE A 38 1.16 20.27 28.33
N ALA A 39 1.97 19.23 28.19
CA ALA A 39 2.08 18.40 26.98
C ALA A 39 1.02 17.28 26.88
N HIS A 40 0.26 17.01 27.96
CA HIS A 40 -0.66 15.86 28.03
C HIS A 40 -2.10 16.19 27.62
N GLN A 41 -2.32 17.35 27.03
CA GLN A 41 -3.65 17.75 26.58
C GLN A 41 -4.06 16.93 25.34
N SER A 42 -5.28 16.40 25.37
CA SER A 42 -5.89 15.78 24.18
C SER A 42 -6.29 16.84 23.16
N VAL A 43 -5.91 16.67 21.93
CA VAL A 43 -6.19 17.61 20.85
C VAL A 43 -7.07 16.93 19.81
N PRO A 44 -8.20 17.53 19.41
CA PRO A 44 -9.04 16.97 18.36
C PRO A 44 -8.35 17.04 17.01
N VAL A 45 -8.55 16.02 16.20
CA VAL A 45 -8.10 16.01 14.80
C VAL A 45 -8.96 16.97 14.00
N THR A 46 -8.33 17.90 13.30
CA THR A 46 -9.04 18.92 12.49
C THR A 46 -9.27 18.48 11.04
N ALA A 47 -8.33 17.71 10.46
CA ALA A 47 -8.49 17.16 9.14
C ALA A 47 -7.68 15.86 9.00
N TRP A 48 -8.08 15.04 8.05
CA TRP A 48 -7.41 13.80 7.68
C TRP A 48 -6.93 13.88 6.24
N ARG A 49 -5.75 13.33 5.96
CA ARG A 49 -5.17 13.34 4.62
C ARG A 49 -4.76 11.94 4.20
N LEU A 50 -5.17 11.55 3.01
CA LEU A 50 -4.71 10.36 2.33
C LEU A 50 -4.16 10.80 0.98
N VAL A 51 -2.84 10.72 0.81
CA VAL A 51 -2.15 11.21 -0.39
C VAL A 51 -1.43 10.03 -1.04
N VAL A 52 -1.70 9.81 -2.32
CA VAL A 52 -0.99 8.81 -3.14
C VAL A 52 -0.18 9.52 -4.20
N ARG A 53 1.11 9.21 -4.29
CA ARG A 53 2.04 9.72 -5.30
C ARG A 53 2.73 8.57 -6.00
N ALA A 54 3.22 8.80 -7.24
CA ALA A 54 4.09 7.84 -7.88
C ALA A 54 5.40 7.69 -7.08
N ASP A 55 5.95 6.48 -7.06
CA ASP A 55 7.30 6.22 -6.56
C ASP A 55 8.28 6.48 -7.71
N ASP A 56 8.72 7.73 -7.86
CA ASP A 56 9.66 8.16 -8.90
C ASP A 56 11.12 7.88 -8.55
N GLY A 57 11.37 7.29 -7.38
CA GLY A 57 12.69 6.86 -6.94
C GLY A 57 13.62 8.01 -6.56
N GLU A 58 13.14 9.24 -6.48
CA GLU A 58 13.86 10.29 -5.79
C GLU A 58 13.91 9.95 -4.30
N ALA A 59 15.12 9.85 -3.78
CA ALA A 59 15.31 9.70 -2.35
C ALA A 59 14.50 10.79 -1.66
N LEU A 60 13.55 10.37 -0.81
CA LEU A 60 12.85 11.29 0.08
C LEU A 60 13.91 11.96 0.95
N GLY A 61 14.49 13.05 0.47
CA GLY A 61 15.14 14.01 1.35
C GLY A 61 14.10 14.31 2.43
N HIS A 62 14.51 14.30 3.68
CA HIS A 62 13.72 14.79 4.79
C HIS A 62 13.40 16.26 4.52
N GLU A 63 12.42 16.52 3.65
CA GLU A 63 11.77 17.80 3.69
C GLU A 63 10.93 17.83 4.95
N PRO A 64 11.20 18.78 5.85
CA PRO A 64 10.29 19.01 6.95
C PRO A 64 8.93 19.28 6.34
N VAL A 65 7.89 18.68 6.90
CA VAL A 65 6.47 18.88 6.52
C VAL A 65 6.07 20.31 6.95
N GLY A 66 6.72 21.30 6.34
CA GLY A 66 6.48 22.72 6.46
C GLY A 66 6.38 23.29 5.04
N ASP A 67 5.22 23.87 4.69
CA ASP A 67 4.84 24.43 3.41
C ASP A 67 4.40 23.44 2.33
N TRP A 68 3.37 22.66 2.68
CA TRP A 68 2.61 21.92 1.70
C TRP A 68 1.75 22.89 0.86
N GLN A 69 2.19 23.17 -0.37
CA GLN A 69 1.35 23.86 -1.35
C GLN A 69 0.42 22.84 -2.01
N PRO A 70 -0.88 23.14 -2.16
CA PRO A 70 -1.78 22.29 -2.93
C PRO A 70 -1.25 22.19 -4.36
N ALA A 71 -1.07 20.97 -4.86
CA ALA A 71 -0.74 20.76 -6.27
C ALA A 71 -1.84 21.40 -7.15
N PRO A 72 -1.47 22.11 -8.22
CA PRO A 72 -2.44 22.73 -9.09
C PRO A 72 -3.36 21.67 -9.69
N THR A 73 -4.65 21.96 -9.70
CA THR A 73 -5.72 21.13 -10.29
C THR A 73 -5.67 21.24 -11.83
N GLU A 74 -4.52 21.01 -12.41
CA GLU A 74 -4.43 20.86 -13.84
C GLU A 74 -4.26 19.37 -14.17
N VAL A 75 -5.18 18.90 -15.02
CA VAL A 75 -5.10 17.63 -15.73
C VAL A 75 -3.88 17.68 -16.62
N SER A 76 -2.70 17.60 -16.00
CA SER A 76 -1.43 17.61 -16.71
C SER A 76 -1.15 16.22 -17.20
N ALA A 77 -0.91 16.14 -18.49
CA ALA A 77 -0.61 14.98 -19.30
C ALA A 77 0.07 13.84 -18.52
N LEU A 78 -0.45 12.62 -18.73
CA LEU A 78 0.09 11.31 -18.38
C LEU A 78 1.63 11.25 -18.51
N ILE A 79 2.33 11.69 -17.49
CA ILE A 79 3.74 11.33 -17.33
C ILE A 79 3.68 9.94 -16.71
N ALA A 80 4.00 8.92 -17.50
CA ALA A 80 4.14 7.56 -17.03
C ALA A 80 5.15 7.55 -15.86
N PRO A 81 4.81 6.96 -14.71
CA PRO A 81 5.73 6.86 -13.60
C PRO A 81 7.00 6.12 -14.03
N ARG A 82 8.18 6.58 -13.65
CA ARG A 82 9.47 5.97 -14.03
C ARG A 82 9.63 4.53 -13.52
N ARG A 83 8.85 4.14 -12.50
CA ARG A 83 8.62 2.75 -12.06
C ARG A 83 7.15 2.45 -12.21
N GLU A 84 6.75 1.92 -13.34
CA GLU A 84 5.37 1.52 -13.59
C GLU A 84 4.90 0.54 -12.49
N GLY A 85 3.84 0.92 -11.76
CA GLY A 85 3.18 0.04 -10.79
C GLY A 85 3.63 0.15 -9.33
N SER A 86 4.39 1.19 -8.95
CA SER A 86 4.76 1.47 -7.55
C SER A 86 4.33 2.89 -7.16
N TRP A 87 3.72 3.02 -5.98
CA TRP A 87 3.25 4.28 -5.44
C TRP A 87 3.59 4.41 -3.96
N LEU A 88 3.58 5.64 -3.46
CA LEU A 88 3.78 6.00 -2.07
C LEU A 88 2.46 6.52 -1.50
N LEU A 89 1.96 5.87 -0.45
CA LEU A 89 0.78 6.29 0.29
C LEU A 89 1.19 6.98 1.59
N SER A 90 0.82 8.24 1.73
CA SER A 90 0.96 9.01 2.96
C SER A 90 -0.39 9.12 3.67
N LEU A 91 -0.41 8.76 4.94
CA LEU A 91 -1.55 8.94 5.84
C LEU A 91 -1.21 10.08 6.79
N GLY A 92 -1.98 11.16 6.75
CA GLY A 92 -1.73 12.35 7.58
C GLY A 92 -2.94 12.75 8.42
N VAL A 93 -2.67 13.34 9.58
CA VAL A 93 -3.66 14.05 10.40
C VAL A 93 -3.20 15.47 10.61
N GLU A 94 -4.13 16.40 10.49
CA GLU A 94 -3.88 17.83 10.75
C GLU A 94 -4.34 18.20 12.16
N ILE A 95 -3.47 18.90 12.88
CA ILE A 95 -3.68 19.35 14.25
C ILE A 95 -3.07 20.72 14.38
N GLU A 96 -3.86 21.72 14.77
CA GLU A 96 -3.36 23.07 14.98
C GLU A 96 -2.52 23.61 13.80
N GLY A 97 -2.86 23.24 12.57
CA GLY A 97 -2.16 23.63 11.35
C GLY A 97 -0.88 22.82 11.05
N GLN A 98 -0.56 21.81 11.83
CA GLN A 98 0.54 20.89 11.57
C GLN A 98 0.02 19.54 11.07
N THR A 99 0.68 18.96 10.08
CA THR A 99 0.38 17.61 9.60
C THR A 99 1.33 16.60 10.25
N LEU A 100 0.77 15.58 10.90
CA LEU A 100 1.52 14.46 11.48
C LEU A 100 1.28 13.20 10.64
N ASP A 101 2.32 12.36 10.52
CA ASP A 101 2.18 11.03 9.92
C ASP A 101 1.34 10.13 10.85
N LEU A 102 0.22 9.64 10.33
CA LEU A 102 -0.72 8.80 11.06
C LEU A 102 -0.24 7.35 11.17
N ALA A 103 0.57 6.89 10.23
CA ALA A 103 0.96 5.48 10.16
C ALA A 103 1.76 5.00 11.40
N PRO A 104 2.74 5.76 11.95
CA PRO A 104 3.38 5.40 13.21
C PRO A 104 2.42 5.39 14.41
N LEU A 105 1.44 6.30 14.42
CA LEU A 105 0.46 6.39 15.50
C LEU A 105 -0.48 5.18 15.52
N ILE A 106 -0.93 4.74 14.34
CA ILE A 106 -1.71 3.50 14.21
C ILE A 106 -0.85 2.28 14.55
N ALA A 107 0.40 2.22 14.09
CA ALA A 107 1.30 1.12 14.44
C ALA A 107 1.51 1.02 15.96
N ASP A 108 1.58 2.15 16.68
CA ASP A 108 1.63 2.17 18.14
C ASP A 108 0.32 1.66 18.76
N LEU A 109 -0.83 2.08 18.24
CA LEU A 109 -2.15 1.57 18.65
C LEU A 109 -2.23 0.04 18.52
N LEU A 110 -1.82 -0.52 17.38
CA LEU A 110 -1.83 -1.97 17.12
C LEU A 110 -0.91 -2.76 18.06
N ARG A 111 0.18 -2.15 18.53
CA ARG A 111 1.06 -2.76 19.54
C ARG A 111 0.43 -2.80 20.92
N ARG A 112 -0.26 -1.73 21.32
CA ARG A 112 -0.84 -1.56 22.66
C ARG A 112 -2.17 -2.27 22.82
N ASP A 113 -3.02 -2.23 21.82
CA ASP A 113 -4.37 -2.80 21.86
C ASP A 113 -4.56 -3.86 20.75
N LYS A 114 -4.43 -5.12 21.16
CA LYS A 114 -4.49 -6.28 20.25
C LYS A 114 -5.86 -6.51 19.64
N ARG A 115 -6.92 -5.90 20.17
CA ARG A 115 -8.27 -5.93 19.57
C ARG A 115 -8.27 -5.41 18.14
N TRP A 116 -7.39 -4.46 17.83
CA TRP A 116 -7.22 -3.88 16.49
C TRP A 116 -6.56 -4.83 15.47
N LEU A 117 -6.11 -6.01 15.89
CA LEU A 117 -5.60 -7.07 15.00
C LEU A 117 -6.64 -8.15 14.69
N ASP A 118 -7.80 -8.11 15.35
CA ASP A 118 -8.89 -9.08 15.16
C ASP A 118 -10.10 -8.38 14.52
N ALA A 119 -10.54 -8.88 13.36
CA ALA A 119 -11.64 -8.28 12.60
C ALA A 119 -12.97 -8.27 13.36
N HIS A 120 -13.20 -9.28 14.23
CA HIS A 120 -14.43 -9.37 15.02
C HIS A 120 -14.41 -8.34 16.16
N GLU A 121 -13.30 -8.22 16.84
CA GLU A 121 -13.09 -7.24 17.90
C GLU A 121 -13.18 -5.80 17.36
N ILE A 122 -12.56 -5.53 16.19
CA ILE A 122 -12.69 -4.24 15.51
C ILE A 122 -14.16 -3.92 15.20
N ALA A 123 -14.93 -4.91 14.75
CA ALA A 123 -16.35 -4.70 14.44
C ALA A 123 -17.17 -4.34 15.69
N ALA A 124 -16.79 -4.82 16.87
CA ALA A 124 -17.46 -4.53 18.13
C ALA A 124 -17.21 -3.11 18.66
N ILE A 125 -16.16 -2.42 18.19
CA ILE A 125 -15.90 -1.00 18.55
C ILE A 125 -16.96 -0.14 17.87
N ALA A 126 -17.64 0.73 18.63
CA ALA A 126 -18.62 1.64 18.04
C ALA A 126 -17.93 2.69 17.13
N ASP A 127 -18.53 2.98 16.00
CA ASP A 127 -17.95 3.92 15.01
C ASP A 127 -17.82 5.34 15.56
N THR A 128 -18.60 5.65 16.60
CA THR A 128 -18.60 6.95 17.28
C THR A 128 -17.57 7.06 18.40
N ASP A 129 -16.97 5.93 18.78
CA ASP A 129 -15.99 5.92 19.85
C ASP A 129 -14.77 6.76 19.47
N LEU A 130 -14.22 7.48 20.46
CA LEU A 130 -12.99 8.23 20.31
C LEU A 130 -11.81 7.37 20.73
N ILE A 131 -10.93 7.13 19.79
CA ILE A 131 -9.71 6.35 20.00
C ILE A 131 -8.56 7.29 20.22
N ARG A 132 -7.87 7.13 21.35
CA ARG A 132 -6.71 7.95 21.71
C ARG A 132 -5.45 7.44 21.06
N LEU A 133 -4.89 8.22 20.15
CA LEU A 133 -3.61 7.98 19.51
C LEU A 133 -2.52 8.74 20.26
N ARG A 134 -1.34 8.13 20.41
CA ARG A 134 -0.16 8.75 21.02
C ARG A 134 0.66 9.45 19.95
N ALA A 135 0.79 10.76 20.04
CA ALA A 135 1.63 11.57 19.17
C ALA A 135 2.97 11.89 19.84
N PRO A 136 4.01 12.23 19.06
CA PRO A 136 5.28 12.67 19.59
C PRO A 136 5.14 13.84 20.57
N GLY A 137 6.01 13.91 21.58
CA GLY A 137 6.00 14.95 22.60
C GLY A 137 4.91 14.78 23.67
N GLY A 138 4.37 13.56 23.87
CA GLY A 138 3.37 13.25 24.91
C GLY A 138 1.94 13.69 24.59
N ARG A 139 1.71 14.26 23.41
CA ARG A 139 0.38 14.69 22.97
C ARG A 139 -0.54 13.50 22.69
N ARG A 140 -1.82 13.67 22.96
CA ARG A 140 -2.87 12.70 22.64
C ARG A 140 -3.78 13.27 21.55
N LEU A 141 -4.20 12.41 20.64
CA LEU A 141 -5.13 12.75 19.57
C LEU A 141 -6.40 11.93 19.75
N ASP A 142 -7.52 12.62 19.82
CA ASP A 142 -8.83 11.97 19.83
C ASP A 142 -9.31 11.79 18.39
N ALA A 143 -9.28 10.55 17.95
CA ALA A 143 -9.62 10.12 16.58
C ALA A 143 -10.91 9.29 16.59
N PRO A 144 -11.91 9.57 15.74
CA PRO A 144 -13.09 8.70 15.64
C PRO A 144 -12.69 7.31 15.16
N ALA A 145 -13.37 6.28 15.71
CA ALA A 145 -13.06 4.88 15.42
C ALA A 145 -13.34 4.51 13.95
N ALA A 146 -14.39 5.05 13.34
CA ALA A 146 -14.81 4.66 11.99
C ALA A 146 -13.70 4.78 10.93
N PRO A 147 -12.97 5.90 10.78
CA PRO A 147 -11.85 6.00 9.84
C PRO A 147 -10.70 5.06 10.19
N LEU A 148 -10.37 4.92 11.48
CA LEU A 148 -9.30 4.01 11.91
C LEU A 148 -9.63 2.55 11.58
N LYS A 149 -10.88 2.12 11.80
CA LYS A 149 -11.38 0.79 11.41
C LYS A 149 -11.22 0.55 9.91
N ALA A 150 -11.54 1.54 9.09
CA ALA A 150 -11.39 1.46 7.64
C ALA A 150 -9.92 1.32 7.23
N ILE A 151 -9.02 2.13 7.80
CA ILE A 151 -7.58 2.11 7.52
C ILE A 151 -6.96 0.80 7.99
N VAL A 152 -7.17 0.42 9.25
CA VAL A 152 -6.59 -0.81 9.82
C VAL A 152 -7.11 -2.03 9.08
N GLY A 153 -8.42 -2.14 8.86
CA GLY A 153 -9.00 -3.28 8.16
C GLY A 153 -8.52 -3.42 6.70
N THR A 154 -7.93 -2.38 6.12
CA THR A 154 -7.41 -2.40 4.75
C THR A 154 -5.90 -2.54 4.68
N LEU A 155 -5.15 -1.94 5.62
CA LEU A 155 -3.71 -1.73 5.52
C LEU A 155 -2.93 -2.36 6.69
N VAL A 156 -3.54 -3.23 7.50
CA VAL A 156 -2.91 -3.79 8.71
C VAL A 156 -1.57 -4.45 8.42
N ASP A 157 -1.46 -5.20 7.34
CA ASP A 157 -0.24 -5.87 6.88
C ASP A 157 0.90 -4.88 6.58
N LEU A 158 0.58 -3.76 5.92
CA LEU A 158 1.56 -2.71 5.63
C LEU A 158 1.95 -1.90 6.88
N LEU A 159 1.02 -1.73 7.83
CA LEU A 159 1.25 -1.00 9.07
C LEU A 159 2.03 -1.80 10.10
N THR A 160 1.97 -3.14 10.04
CA THR A 160 2.63 -4.05 11.00
C THR A 160 3.91 -4.69 10.46
N ASP A 161 4.29 -4.43 9.21
CA ASP A 161 5.53 -4.97 8.63
C ASP A 161 6.75 -4.46 9.42
N PRO A 162 7.53 -5.34 10.09
CA PRO A 162 8.71 -4.95 10.86
C PRO A 162 9.86 -4.42 10.00
N ARG A 163 9.82 -4.68 8.69
CA ARG A 163 10.83 -4.21 7.72
C ARG A 163 10.47 -2.88 7.08
N ARG A 164 9.34 -2.32 7.44
CA ARG A 164 8.86 -1.07 6.89
C ARG A 164 9.84 0.06 7.17
N PRO A 165 10.31 0.81 6.15
CA PRO A 165 11.05 2.04 6.36
C PRO A 165 10.14 3.11 7.01
N GLU A 166 10.74 4.06 7.71
CA GLU A 166 10.01 5.25 8.17
C GLU A 166 9.50 6.05 6.96
N GLY A 167 8.31 6.62 7.10
CA GLY A 167 7.70 7.45 6.06
C GLY A 167 6.52 6.78 5.32
N PRO A 168 6.25 7.18 4.06
CA PRO A 168 5.11 6.71 3.30
C PRO A 168 5.07 5.19 3.11
N LEU A 169 3.86 4.63 3.04
CA LEU A 169 3.65 3.21 2.76
C LEU A 169 3.91 2.94 1.27
N GLN A 170 4.70 1.94 0.95
CA GLN A 170 4.86 1.49 -0.43
C GLN A 170 3.65 0.68 -0.87
N ILE A 171 3.07 1.07 -2.00
CA ILE A 171 1.88 0.48 -2.58
C ILE A 171 2.22 -0.07 -3.96
N THR A 172 1.77 -1.27 -4.23
CA THR A 172 1.94 -1.95 -5.51
C THR A 172 0.64 -1.96 -6.32
N GLY A 173 0.71 -2.35 -7.58
CA GLY A 173 -0.47 -2.53 -8.41
C GLY A 173 -1.52 -3.50 -7.83
N TRP A 174 -1.10 -4.45 -6.99
CA TRP A 174 -1.99 -5.39 -6.31
C TRP A 174 -2.80 -4.75 -5.17
N ASP A 175 -2.28 -3.66 -4.59
CA ASP A 175 -2.93 -2.95 -3.49
C ASP A 175 -3.99 -1.97 -3.97
N VAL A 176 -4.00 -1.68 -5.27
CA VAL A 176 -4.79 -0.58 -5.85
C VAL A 176 -6.29 -0.78 -5.63
N VAL A 177 -6.79 -2.01 -5.80
CA VAL A 177 -8.23 -2.32 -5.61
C VAL A 177 -8.63 -2.10 -4.15
N ARG A 178 -7.82 -2.57 -3.20
CA ARG A 178 -8.12 -2.37 -1.77
C ARG A 178 -8.03 -0.92 -1.33
N LEU A 179 -7.13 -0.12 -1.94
CA LEU A 179 -7.07 1.32 -1.70
C LEU A 179 -8.30 2.05 -2.23
N ASP A 180 -8.82 1.64 -3.38
CA ASP A 180 -10.02 2.23 -3.93
C ASP A 180 -11.25 1.91 -3.04
N HIS A 181 -11.34 0.69 -2.51
CA HIS A 181 -12.33 0.35 -1.49
C HIS A 181 -12.16 1.18 -0.20
N LEU A 182 -10.90 1.40 0.25
CA LEU A 182 -10.63 2.27 1.39
C LEU A 182 -11.13 3.69 1.12
N ARG A 183 -10.82 4.24 -0.05
CA ARG A 183 -11.29 5.56 -0.48
C ARG A 183 -12.82 5.66 -0.44
N GLU A 184 -13.53 4.66 -0.99
CA GLU A 184 -14.99 4.61 -0.99
C GLU A 184 -15.55 4.58 0.45
N ARG A 185 -14.97 3.75 1.32
CA ARG A 185 -15.37 3.67 2.74
C ARG A 185 -15.15 4.97 3.49
N LEU A 186 -14.00 5.62 3.28
CA LEU A 186 -13.70 6.91 3.91
C LEU A 186 -14.62 8.02 3.40
N ALA A 187 -14.96 8.03 2.12
CA ALA A 187 -15.92 8.96 1.55
C ALA A 187 -17.34 8.76 2.10
N ALA A 188 -17.77 7.50 2.30
CA ALA A 188 -19.06 7.17 2.90
C ALA A 188 -19.15 7.66 4.36
N THR A 189 -18.10 7.45 5.16
CA THR A 189 -18.06 7.97 6.55
C THR A 189 -18.10 9.48 6.62
N GLN A 190 -17.64 10.18 5.59
CA GLN A 190 -17.70 11.65 5.51
C GLN A 190 -19.11 12.16 5.17
N ALA A 191 -19.82 11.46 4.29
CA ALA A 191 -21.17 11.85 3.88
C ALA A 191 -22.20 11.73 5.02
N GLU A 192 -22.02 10.78 5.93
CA GLU A 192 -22.92 10.52 7.05
C GLU A 192 -22.69 11.45 8.26
N ARG A 193 -21.52 12.11 8.32
CA ARG A 193 -21.09 12.87 9.51
C ARG A 193 -20.49 14.23 9.15
N ALA A 194 -21.34 15.22 8.96
CA ALA A 194 -20.95 16.63 9.08
C ALA A 194 -20.69 16.96 10.57
N GLY A 195 -19.56 16.51 11.11
CA GLY A 195 -19.19 16.70 12.51
C GLY A 195 -17.85 17.45 12.67
N PRO A 196 -17.51 17.90 13.89
CA PRO A 196 -16.32 18.72 14.16
C PRO A 196 -14.98 18.01 13.99
N HIS A 197 -14.95 16.73 13.62
CA HIS A 197 -13.75 15.90 13.59
C HIS A 197 -13.04 15.82 12.23
N GLY A 198 -13.17 16.84 11.42
CA GLY A 198 -12.38 17.04 10.21
C GLY A 198 -12.83 16.22 8.99
N ALA A 199 -12.72 16.84 7.82
CA ALA A 199 -13.01 16.21 6.54
C ALA A 199 -11.80 15.40 6.04
N TRP A 200 -12.04 14.29 5.34
CA TRP A 200 -11.02 13.57 4.61
C TRP A 200 -10.64 14.32 3.33
N GLN A 201 -9.37 14.60 3.18
CA GLN A 201 -8.80 15.11 1.93
C GLN A 201 -8.12 13.93 1.23
N LEU A 202 -8.75 13.45 0.17
CA LEU A 202 -8.24 12.36 -0.65
C LEU A 202 -7.56 12.96 -1.88
N GLN A 203 -6.26 12.76 -1.99
CA GLN A 203 -5.48 13.18 -3.13
C GLN A 203 -4.82 11.94 -3.72
N GLY A 204 -4.93 11.75 -5.03
CA GLY A 204 -4.37 10.58 -5.66
C GLY A 204 -3.98 10.85 -7.09
N GLU A 205 -2.99 10.11 -7.57
CA GLU A 205 -2.61 10.10 -8.96
C GLU A 205 -3.71 9.48 -9.83
N ALA A 206 -4.07 10.17 -10.92
CA ALA A 206 -5.07 9.69 -11.87
C ALA A 206 -4.75 8.29 -12.42
N GLY A 207 -3.46 7.96 -12.57
CA GLY A 207 -2.98 6.66 -13.04
C GLY A 207 -3.36 5.50 -12.10
N LEU A 208 -3.26 5.69 -10.78
CA LEU A 208 -3.64 4.67 -9.80
C LEU A 208 -5.15 4.38 -9.85
N TRP A 209 -5.97 5.40 -9.86
CA TRP A 209 -7.44 5.22 -9.91
C TRP A 209 -7.89 4.64 -11.24
N GLY A 210 -7.23 5.02 -12.34
CA GLY A 210 -7.45 4.41 -13.65
C GLY A 210 -7.10 2.91 -13.66
N LEU A 211 -6.02 2.51 -12.98
CA LEU A 211 -5.68 1.10 -12.81
C LEU A 211 -6.73 0.37 -11.96
N ALA A 212 -7.17 0.94 -10.83
CA ALA A 212 -8.22 0.35 -10.00
C ALA A 212 -9.50 0.08 -10.80
N GLN A 213 -9.93 1.05 -11.60
CA GLN A 213 -11.10 0.92 -12.44
C GLN A 213 -10.92 -0.17 -13.50
N ARG A 214 -9.76 -0.22 -14.19
CA ARG A 214 -9.47 -1.28 -15.16
C ARG A 214 -9.49 -2.66 -14.52
N LEU A 215 -8.87 -2.84 -13.35
CA LEU A 215 -8.84 -4.13 -12.65
C LEU A 215 -10.23 -4.58 -12.20
N ARG A 216 -11.07 -3.67 -11.73
CA ARG A 216 -12.47 -4.00 -11.40
C ARG A 216 -13.29 -4.40 -12.63
N GLN A 217 -13.06 -3.74 -13.77
CA GLN A 217 -13.75 -4.04 -15.03
C GLN A 217 -13.23 -5.30 -15.72
N ALA A 218 -11.94 -5.61 -15.54
CA ALA A 218 -11.31 -6.75 -16.20
C ALA A 218 -11.79 -8.12 -15.68
N GLY A 219 -12.33 -8.15 -14.45
CA GLY A 219 -12.83 -9.40 -13.86
C GLY A 219 -11.72 -10.45 -13.64
N THR A 220 -12.06 -11.71 -13.86
CA THR A 220 -11.15 -12.85 -13.76
C THR A 220 -10.43 -13.13 -15.08
N PRO A 221 -9.21 -13.74 -15.04
CA PRO A 221 -8.53 -14.20 -16.24
C PRO A 221 -9.43 -15.07 -17.13
N GLN A 222 -9.57 -14.70 -18.40
CA GLN A 222 -10.38 -15.46 -19.36
C GLN A 222 -9.51 -16.49 -20.09
N PRO A 223 -10.05 -17.67 -20.47
CA PRO A 223 -9.35 -18.64 -21.30
C PRO A 223 -8.80 -17.97 -22.56
N VAL A 224 -7.61 -18.36 -22.97
CA VAL A 224 -6.93 -17.87 -24.17
C VAL A 224 -6.70 -18.98 -25.16
N GLU A 225 -6.71 -18.65 -26.46
CA GLU A 225 -6.34 -19.59 -27.51
C GLU A 225 -4.85 -19.95 -27.39
N MET A 226 -4.53 -21.22 -27.66
CA MET A 226 -3.14 -21.67 -27.62
C MET A 226 -2.36 -21.09 -28.82
N PRO A 227 -1.10 -20.66 -28.63
CA PRO A 227 -0.29 -20.19 -29.74
C PRO A 227 -0.04 -21.33 -30.74
N ARG A 228 -0.15 -21.03 -32.03
CA ARG A 228 -0.10 -22.03 -33.12
C ARG A 228 1.25 -22.70 -33.24
N GLY A 229 2.33 -21.98 -32.96
CA GLY A 229 3.70 -22.48 -33.01
C GLY A 229 4.15 -23.26 -31.76
N LEU A 230 3.25 -23.54 -30.81
CA LEU A 230 3.56 -24.32 -29.62
C LEU A 230 3.59 -25.82 -29.97
N ALA A 231 4.77 -26.46 -29.85
CA ALA A 231 5.01 -27.85 -30.23
C ALA A 231 4.65 -28.87 -29.14
N ILE A 232 3.97 -28.44 -28.09
CA ILE A 232 3.48 -29.29 -26.98
C ILE A 232 2.03 -28.96 -26.65
N THR A 233 1.33 -29.91 -26.00
CA THR A 233 0.00 -29.68 -25.45
C THR A 233 0.12 -29.29 -23.99
N LEU A 234 -0.42 -28.13 -23.61
CA LEU A 234 -0.51 -27.71 -22.23
C LEU A 234 -1.60 -28.48 -21.50
N ARG A 235 -1.36 -28.79 -20.21
CA ARG A 235 -2.38 -29.35 -19.33
C ARG A 235 -3.39 -28.27 -18.93
N PRO A 236 -4.62 -28.62 -18.50
CA PRO A 236 -5.65 -27.63 -18.15
C PRO A 236 -5.19 -26.54 -17.18
N TYR A 237 -4.45 -26.91 -16.09
CA TYR A 237 -3.92 -25.93 -15.15
C TYR A 237 -2.85 -25.01 -15.77
N GLN A 238 -2.05 -25.51 -16.72
CA GLN A 238 -1.07 -24.70 -17.47
C GLN A 238 -1.76 -23.71 -18.41
N CYS A 239 -2.91 -24.09 -18.97
CA CYS A 239 -3.75 -23.18 -19.75
C CYS A 239 -4.31 -22.04 -18.86
N HIS A 240 -4.71 -22.36 -17.63
CA HIS A 240 -5.11 -21.34 -16.66
C HIS A 240 -3.95 -20.41 -16.31
N GLY A 241 -2.74 -20.95 -16.10
CA GLY A 241 -1.54 -20.13 -15.83
C GLY A 241 -1.19 -19.23 -17.02
N LEU A 242 -1.31 -19.73 -18.26
CA LEU A 242 -1.12 -18.91 -19.47
C LEU A 242 -2.17 -17.79 -19.56
N ALA A 243 -3.43 -18.10 -19.30
CA ALA A 243 -4.50 -17.10 -19.26
C ALA A 243 -4.23 -16.01 -18.22
N TRP A 244 -3.74 -16.41 -17.03
CA TRP A 244 -3.32 -15.50 -15.98
C TRP A 244 -2.15 -14.61 -16.42
N LEU A 245 -1.11 -15.16 -17.05
CA LEU A 245 0.03 -14.38 -17.57
C LEU A 245 -0.43 -13.35 -18.62
N GLN A 246 -1.37 -13.73 -19.51
CA GLN A 246 -1.95 -12.82 -20.49
C GLN A 246 -2.80 -11.72 -19.82
N TYR A 247 -3.54 -12.07 -18.78
CA TYR A 247 -4.29 -11.11 -17.97
C TYR A 247 -3.35 -10.09 -17.32
N LEU A 248 -2.27 -10.53 -16.66
CA LEU A 248 -1.28 -9.63 -16.06
C LEU A 248 -0.72 -8.65 -17.08
N ARG A 249 -0.32 -9.18 -18.23
CA ARG A 249 0.21 -8.37 -19.32
C ARG A 249 -0.81 -7.33 -19.80
N ALA A 250 -2.06 -7.71 -19.99
CA ALA A 250 -3.13 -6.80 -20.44
C ALA A 250 -3.40 -5.68 -19.42
N GLN A 251 -3.19 -5.96 -18.14
CA GLN A 251 -3.36 -4.98 -17.07
C GLN A 251 -2.05 -4.21 -16.73
N HIS A 252 -0.95 -4.46 -17.45
CA HIS A 252 0.38 -3.92 -17.15
C HIS A 252 0.85 -4.27 -15.73
N LEU A 253 0.54 -5.47 -15.28
CA LEU A 253 0.95 -6.01 -14.00
C LEU A 253 2.07 -7.05 -14.16
N ALA A 254 2.86 -7.21 -13.09
CA ALA A 254 3.78 -8.33 -12.91
C ALA A 254 3.20 -9.34 -11.92
N GLY A 255 3.75 -10.56 -11.88
CA GLY A 255 3.32 -11.59 -10.94
C GLY A 255 4.36 -12.67 -10.71
N ILE A 256 4.07 -13.57 -9.76
CA ILE A 256 4.90 -14.74 -9.43
C ILE A 256 4.09 -16.00 -9.75
N LEU A 257 4.59 -16.80 -10.70
CA LEU A 257 4.03 -18.12 -11.00
C LEU A 257 4.60 -19.13 -9.99
N ALA A 258 3.89 -19.36 -8.90
CA ALA A 258 4.33 -20.11 -7.72
C ALA A 258 3.91 -21.59 -7.72
N ASP A 259 3.64 -22.18 -8.89
CA ASP A 259 3.37 -23.62 -9.02
C ASP A 259 4.49 -24.45 -8.42
N ASP A 260 4.21 -25.66 -7.93
CA ASP A 260 5.21 -26.58 -7.43
C ASP A 260 6.28 -26.95 -8.48
N MET A 261 7.41 -27.46 -8.01
CA MET A 261 8.48 -27.91 -8.91
C MET A 261 7.99 -29.07 -9.80
N GLY A 262 8.35 -29.04 -11.08
CA GLY A 262 7.96 -30.07 -12.04
C GLY A 262 6.61 -29.83 -12.75
N LEU A 263 5.81 -28.84 -12.36
CA LEU A 263 4.52 -28.54 -12.99
C LEU A 263 4.62 -27.76 -14.31
N GLY A 264 5.83 -27.57 -14.83
CA GLY A 264 6.04 -27.01 -16.18
C GLY A 264 5.84 -25.50 -16.26
N LYS A 265 6.33 -24.75 -15.28
CA LYS A 265 6.36 -23.27 -15.32
C LYS A 265 7.07 -22.75 -16.55
N THR A 266 8.17 -23.40 -16.98
CA THR A 266 8.90 -23.04 -18.20
C THR A 266 8.00 -23.14 -19.45
N ALA A 267 7.17 -24.18 -19.54
CA ALA A 267 6.25 -24.34 -20.66
C ALA A 267 5.23 -23.19 -20.73
N GLN A 268 4.69 -22.78 -19.59
CA GLN A 268 3.75 -21.66 -19.48
C GLN A 268 4.43 -20.34 -19.88
N ALA A 269 5.64 -20.08 -19.38
CA ALA A 269 6.42 -18.89 -19.71
C ALA A 269 6.79 -18.83 -21.20
N LEU A 270 7.24 -19.93 -21.79
CA LEU A 270 7.57 -20.01 -23.21
C LEU A 270 6.33 -19.85 -24.09
N ALA A 271 5.20 -20.46 -23.71
CA ALA A 271 3.92 -20.28 -24.42
C ALA A 271 3.47 -18.81 -24.37
N HIS A 272 3.66 -18.13 -23.25
CA HIS A 272 3.37 -16.70 -23.11
C HIS A 272 4.21 -15.84 -24.07
N VAL A 273 5.55 -16.05 -24.09
CA VAL A 273 6.46 -15.32 -25.02
C VAL A 273 6.10 -15.60 -26.47
N LEU A 274 5.78 -16.86 -26.80
CA LEU A 274 5.36 -17.23 -28.15
C LEU A 274 4.06 -16.53 -28.55
N MET A 275 3.09 -16.46 -27.64
CA MET A 275 1.82 -15.76 -27.89
C MET A 275 2.03 -14.25 -28.13
N GLU A 276 2.95 -13.62 -27.38
CA GLU A 276 3.31 -12.22 -27.63
C GLU A 276 3.93 -12.02 -29.02
N LYS A 277 4.78 -12.96 -29.44
CA LYS A 277 5.36 -12.93 -30.80
C LYS A 277 4.30 -13.09 -31.89
N GLU A 278 3.43 -14.10 -31.78
CA GLU A 278 2.40 -14.38 -32.78
C GLU A 278 1.37 -13.24 -32.88
N ALA A 279 1.11 -12.55 -31.77
CA ALA A 279 0.25 -11.37 -31.73
C ALA A 279 0.93 -10.08 -32.20
N GLY A 280 2.21 -10.13 -32.62
CA GLY A 280 2.97 -8.94 -33.06
C GLY A 280 3.27 -7.94 -31.95
N ARG A 281 3.20 -8.38 -30.68
CA ARG A 281 3.43 -7.52 -29.50
C ARG A 281 4.83 -7.64 -28.90
N LEU A 282 5.66 -8.56 -29.40
CA LEU A 282 7.06 -8.72 -29.00
C LEU A 282 7.94 -7.81 -29.86
N ASP A 283 7.89 -6.51 -29.61
CA ASP A 283 8.68 -5.47 -30.27
C ASP A 283 10.13 -5.40 -29.80
N ARG A 284 10.43 -6.01 -28.65
CA ARG A 284 11.75 -6.11 -28.00
C ARG A 284 12.02 -7.54 -27.57
N PRO A 285 13.30 -7.94 -27.41
CA PRO A 285 13.64 -9.25 -26.88
C PRO A 285 13.08 -9.48 -25.48
N ALA A 286 12.51 -10.66 -25.24
CA ALA A 286 12.18 -11.12 -23.90
C ALA A 286 13.46 -11.57 -23.19
N LEU A 287 13.72 -11.05 -21.97
CA LEU A 287 14.88 -11.42 -21.17
C LEU A 287 14.49 -12.47 -20.11
N VAL A 288 15.19 -13.61 -20.13
CA VAL A 288 15.05 -14.66 -19.11
C VAL A 288 16.33 -14.71 -18.28
N VAL A 289 16.25 -14.45 -16.98
CA VAL A 289 17.38 -14.50 -16.05
C VAL A 289 17.27 -15.76 -15.22
N VAL A 290 18.29 -16.63 -15.29
CA VAL A 290 18.31 -17.94 -14.60
C VAL A 290 19.70 -18.25 -14.06
N PRO A 291 19.82 -19.14 -13.05
CA PRO A 291 21.10 -19.70 -12.65
C PRO A 291 21.83 -20.37 -13.84
N THR A 292 23.13 -20.25 -13.87
CA THR A 292 23.97 -20.78 -14.98
C THR A 292 23.72 -22.27 -15.25
N SER A 293 23.46 -23.06 -14.22
CA SER A 293 23.14 -24.49 -14.33
C SER A 293 21.83 -24.77 -15.08
N LEU A 294 20.93 -23.83 -15.22
CA LEU A 294 19.63 -23.98 -15.89
C LEU A 294 19.61 -23.45 -17.32
N LEU A 295 20.66 -22.76 -17.77
CA LEU A 295 20.71 -22.16 -19.11
C LEU A 295 20.49 -23.18 -20.22
N PHE A 296 21.19 -24.31 -20.17
CA PHE A 296 21.04 -25.35 -21.19
C PHE A 296 19.65 -25.99 -21.20
N ASN A 297 19.05 -26.16 -20.01
CA ASN A 297 17.70 -26.70 -19.90
C ASN A 297 16.70 -25.75 -20.55
N TRP A 298 16.79 -24.45 -20.27
CA TRP A 298 15.93 -23.45 -20.87
C TRP A 298 16.06 -23.39 -22.38
N GLN A 299 17.30 -23.44 -22.89
CA GLN A 299 17.55 -23.47 -24.34
C GLN A 299 16.96 -24.70 -25.00
N ALA A 300 17.18 -25.91 -24.42
CA ALA A 300 16.64 -27.16 -24.93
C ALA A 300 15.11 -27.20 -24.90
N GLU A 301 14.51 -26.70 -23.80
CA GLU A 301 13.05 -26.60 -23.66
C GLU A 301 12.45 -25.61 -24.68
N ALA A 302 13.07 -24.46 -24.88
CA ALA A 302 12.62 -23.48 -25.88
C ALA A 302 12.68 -24.06 -27.30
N GLN A 303 13.76 -24.74 -27.68
CA GLN A 303 13.88 -25.40 -28.98
C GLN A 303 12.85 -26.50 -29.18
N ARG A 304 12.53 -27.25 -28.13
CA ARG A 304 11.53 -28.33 -28.19
C ARG A 304 10.10 -27.83 -28.21
N MET A 305 9.78 -26.83 -27.40
CA MET A 305 8.38 -26.38 -27.16
C MET A 305 7.97 -25.25 -28.07
N THR A 306 8.89 -24.36 -28.41
CA THR A 306 8.64 -23.13 -29.18
C THR A 306 9.72 -22.93 -30.26
N PRO A 307 9.84 -23.86 -31.25
CA PRO A 307 10.93 -23.87 -32.22
C PRO A 307 11.01 -22.62 -33.10
N SER A 308 9.95 -21.85 -33.18
CA SER A 308 9.92 -20.58 -33.92
C SER A 308 10.54 -19.42 -33.16
N LEU A 309 10.81 -19.54 -31.85
CA LEU A 309 11.49 -18.49 -31.07
C LEU A 309 13.01 -18.57 -31.33
N ARG A 310 13.60 -17.40 -31.63
CA ARG A 310 15.07 -17.28 -31.72
C ARG A 310 15.63 -17.04 -30.31
N VAL A 311 16.45 -17.95 -29.85
CA VAL A 311 17.02 -17.91 -28.49
C VAL A 311 18.51 -17.56 -28.56
N LEU A 312 18.89 -16.51 -27.86
CA LEU A 312 20.29 -16.12 -27.67
C LEU A 312 20.69 -16.35 -26.21
N THR A 313 21.76 -17.13 -25.98
CA THR A 313 22.28 -17.37 -24.63
C THR A 313 23.46 -16.43 -24.35
N LEU A 314 23.33 -15.64 -23.30
CA LEU A 314 24.36 -14.72 -22.82
C LEU A 314 25.00 -15.28 -21.54
N GLN A 315 26.23 -15.79 -21.64
CA GLN A 315 26.94 -16.43 -20.54
C GLN A 315 28.43 -16.04 -20.57
N GLY A 316 29.06 -16.01 -19.38
CA GLY A 316 30.48 -15.80 -19.20
C GLY A 316 30.97 -14.36 -19.33
N PRO A 317 32.30 -14.14 -19.27
CA PRO A 317 32.89 -12.78 -19.29
C PRO A 317 32.74 -12.08 -20.64
N THR A 318 32.55 -12.80 -21.74
CA THR A 318 32.41 -12.25 -23.11
C THR A 318 30.95 -11.96 -23.49
N ARG A 319 30.00 -12.04 -22.53
CA ARG A 319 28.57 -11.82 -22.79
C ARG A 319 28.25 -10.45 -23.41
N GLY A 320 29.05 -9.43 -23.11
CA GLY A 320 28.85 -8.09 -23.67
C GLY A 320 29.34 -7.90 -25.11
N GLN A 321 30.07 -8.90 -25.67
CA GLN A 321 30.57 -8.87 -27.04
C GLN A 321 29.67 -9.61 -28.04
N LYS A 322 28.66 -10.33 -27.56
CA LYS A 322 27.67 -10.96 -28.41
C LYS A 322 26.68 -9.89 -28.88
N HIS A 323 26.83 -9.48 -30.12
CA HIS A 323 25.88 -8.58 -30.76
C HIS A 323 24.53 -9.25 -30.90
N VAL A 324 23.48 -8.57 -30.49
CA VAL A 324 22.09 -8.94 -30.75
C VAL A 324 21.74 -8.26 -32.08
N ASP A 325 22.02 -8.92 -33.19
CA ASP A 325 21.54 -8.49 -34.53
C ASP A 325 20.08 -8.88 -34.73
#